data_a4643c5e80f4c39a1c208618a6cc6642
#
_entry.id   a4643c5e80f4c39a1c208618a6cc6642
#
_cell.length_a   1.000
_cell.length_b   1.000
_cell.length_c   1.000
_cell.angle_alpha   90.00
_cell.angle_beta   90.00
_cell.angle_gamma   90.00
#
_symmetry.space_group_name_H-M   'P 1'
#
loop_
_entity.id
_entity.type
_entity.pdbx_description
1 polymer ?
#
loop_
_entity_poly.entity_id
_entity_poly.type
_entity_poly.pdbx_seq_one_letter_code
_entity_poly.pdbx_strand_id
1 'polypeptide(L)'
;PVDPRVAEKMIPYLCEKFGNPASRSHAYGWEAEKAVEEARGHIAAYINADPREIVFTSGATESDNLAIKGAAHFYRDKGKHLITVKTEHKAVLDSMRHLETEGYEVTYLDVQENGLIDLEDLKAAIRPDTTLVSVMAVNNEIGVVQDIEAIGNICRERGVLFHCDATQAPGKLIIDTQKLKIDLMSLSSHKVYCLLYTSDAADD
;
A
#
# COMPACT_ATOMS: atom_id res chain seq x y z
N PRO A 1 7.63 12.91 15.67
CA PRO A 1 8.84 13.63 15.28
C PRO A 1 9.68 12.79 14.33
N VAL A 2 10.42 13.45 13.42
CA VAL A 2 11.37 12.79 12.53
C VAL A 2 12.54 12.25 13.36
N ASP A 3 13.00 11.02 13.06
CA ASP A 3 14.20 10.47 13.66
C ASP A 3 15.43 11.30 13.23
N PRO A 4 16.32 11.71 14.14
CA PRO A 4 17.50 12.50 13.80
C PRO A 4 18.37 11.87 12.71
N ARG A 5 18.51 10.55 12.69
CA ARG A 5 19.26 9.81 11.66
C ARG A 5 18.62 9.95 10.28
N VAL A 6 17.28 10.00 10.22
CA VAL A 6 16.53 10.24 8.98
C VAL A 6 16.75 11.68 8.52
N ALA A 7 16.62 12.65 9.43
CA ALA A 7 16.86 14.07 9.14
C ALA A 7 18.27 14.30 8.58
N GLU A 8 19.31 13.73 9.20
CA GLU A 8 20.71 13.82 8.72
C GLU A 8 20.87 13.32 7.28
N LYS A 9 20.15 12.26 6.90
CA LYS A 9 20.16 11.74 5.53
C LYS A 9 19.41 12.62 4.53
N MET A 10 18.38 13.33 4.98
CA MET A 10 17.53 14.17 4.12
C MET A 10 18.12 15.57 3.89
N ILE A 11 18.72 16.20 4.90
CA ILE A 11 19.24 17.58 4.86
C ILE A 11 20.13 17.85 3.63
N PRO A 12 21.08 16.98 3.26
CA PRO A 12 21.92 17.22 2.08
C PRO A 12 21.11 17.38 0.78
N TYR A 13 20.00 16.65 0.63
CA TYR A 13 19.15 16.74 -0.56
C TYR A 13 18.24 17.97 -0.56
N LEU A 14 18.03 18.59 0.60
CA LEU A 14 17.28 19.84 0.70
C LEU A 14 18.16 21.08 0.44
N CYS A 15 19.48 21.00 0.74
CA CYS A 15 20.37 22.16 0.77
C CYS A 15 21.51 22.10 -0.25
N GLU A 16 22.00 20.90 -0.61
CA GLU A 16 23.27 20.74 -1.36
C GLU A 16 23.08 19.90 -2.63
N LYS A 17 22.34 18.79 -2.55
CA LYS A 17 22.17 17.77 -3.59
C LYS A 17 20.80 17.87 -4.26
N PHE A 18 20.57 18.97 -4.94
CA PHE A 18 19.26 19.35 -5.51
C PHE A 18 19.04 18.89 -6.94
N GLY A 19 19.74 17.84 -7.41
CA GLY A 19 19.60 17.31 -8.77
C GLY A 19 18.24 16.69 -9.04
N ASN A 20 17.74 16.84 -10.27
CA ASN A 20 16.55 16.14 -10.73
C ASN A 20 16.93 14.71 -11.18
N PRO A 21 16.44 13.63 -10.55
CA PRO A 21 16.79 12.25 -10.90
C PRO A 21 16.35 11.85 -12.32
N ALA A 22 15.40 12.56 -12.93
CA ALA A 22 15.01 12.33 -14.33
C ALA A 22 15.99 12.95 -15.35
N SER A 23 16.93 13.80 -14.91
CA SER A 23 17.87 14.48 -15.79
C SER A 23 19.12 13.63 -16.04
N ARG A 24 19.23 13.08 -17.23
CA ARG A 24 20.31 12.15 -17.61
C ARG A 24 21.56 12.85 -18.22
N SER A 25 21.54 14.17 -18.42
CA SER A 25 22.55 14.90 -19.17
C SER A 25 23.68 15.52 -18.34
N HIS A 26 23.63 15.45 -17.01
CA HIS A 26 24.61 16.05 -16.12
C HIS A 26 24.75 15.34 -14.77
N ALA A 27 25.91 15.58 -14.09
CA ALA A 27 26.29 14.88 -12.86
C ALA A 27 25.29 15.04 -11.71
N TYR A 28 24.65 16.20 -11.57
CA TYR A 28 23.63 16.43 -10.52
C TYR A 28 22.43 15.47 -10.66
N GLY A 29 22.00 15.20 -11.92
CA GLY A 29 20.93 14.24 -12.18
C GLY A 29 21.35 12.80 -11.84
N TRP A 30 22.57 12.41 -12.20
CA TRP A 30 23.09 11.06 -11.90
C TRP A 30 23.24 10.82 -10.40
N GLU A 31 23.69 11.84 -9.63
CA GLU A 31 23.77 11.73 -8.17
C GLU A 31 22.38 11.54 -7.53
N ALA A 32 21.39 12.31 -7.99
CA ALA A 32 20.03 12.20 -7.51
C ALA A 32 19.39 10.85 -7.91
N GLU A 33 19.57 10.39 -9.16
CA GLU A 33 19.11 9.08 -9.65
C GLU A 33 19.70 7.95 -8.79
N LYS A 34 21.02 8.00 -8.52
CA LYS A 34 21.68 7.00 -7.67
C LYS A 34 21.07 6.95 -6.27
N ALA A 35 20.79 8.09 -5.66
CA ALA A 35 20.18 8.15 -4.32
C ALA A 35 18.77 7.55 -4.31
N VAL A 36 17.96 7.83 -5.35
CA VAL A 36 16.60 7.25 -5.49
C VAL A 36 16.67 5.73 -5.66
N GLU A 37 17.59 5.23 -6.50
CA GLU A 37 17.73 3.80 -6.72
C GLU A 37 18.28 3.05 -5.50
N GLU A 38 19.19 3.66 -4.73
CA GLU A 38 19.63 3.12 -3.44
C GLU A 38 18.46 3.04 -2.44
N ALA A 39 17.65 4.09 -2.32
CA ALA A 39 16.47 4.09 -1.46
C ALA A 39 15.44 3.02 -1.90
N ARG A 40 15.20 2.90 -3.19
CA ARG A 40 14.35 1.87 -3.81
C ARG A 40 14.83 0.46 -3.42
N GLY A 41 16.13 0.20 -3.55
CA GLY A 41 16.74 -1.06 -3.18
C GLY A 41 16.59 -1.39 -1.69
N HIS A 42 16.75 -0.41 -0.82
CA HIS A 42 16.55 -0.60 0.63
C HIS A 42 15.11 -0.94 0.98
N ILE A 43 14.13 -0.24 0.37
CA ILE A 43 12.70 -0.54 0.60
C ILE A 43 12.37 -1.93 0.08
N ALA A 44 12.80 -2.27 -1.13
CA ALA A 44 12.56 -3.58 -1.72
C ALA A 44 13.14 -4.71 -0.85
N ALA A 45 14.39 -4.57 -0.39
CA ALA A 45 15.01 -5.54 0.51
C ALA A 45 14.28 -5.68 1.85
N TYR A 46 13.73 -4.57 2.39
CA TYR A 46 13.00 -4.57 3.64
C TYR A 46 11.69 -5.38 3.57
N ILE A 47 11.01 -5.36 2.41
CA ILE A 47 9.72 -6.05 2.22
C ILE A 47 9.83 -7.35 1.41
N ASN A 48 11.04 -7.77 1.05
CA ASN A 48 11.31 -8.92 0.17
C ASN A 48 10.63 -8.81 -1.21
N ALA A 49 10.84 -7.67 -1.89
CA ALA A 49 10.35 -7.38 -3.24
C ALA A 49 11.51 -7.09 -4.20
N ASP A 50 11.24 -7.06 -5.51
CA ASP A 50 12.20 -6.57 -6.51
C ASP A 50 12.22 -5.04 -6.51
N PRO A 51 13.37 -4.36 -6.60
CA PRO A 51 13.43 -2.90 -6.68
C PRO A 51 12.54 -2.29 -7.78
N ARG A 52 12.33 -2.99 -8.90
CA ARG A 52 11.45 -2.55 -10.00
C ARG A 52 9.97 -2.53 -9.64
N GLU A 53 9.56 -3.20 -8.56
CA GLU A 53 8.20 -3.23 -8.05
C GLU A 53 7.89 -2.04 -7.12
N ILE A 54 8.91 -1.26 -6.74
CA ILE A 54 8.73 -0.10 -5.86
C ILE A 54 8.31 1.13 -6.68
N VAL A 55 7.19 1.71 -6.34
CA VAL A 55 6.67 2.96 -6.91
C VAL A 55 6.64 4.04 -5.82
N PHE A 56 7.35 5.15 -6.03
CA PHE A 56 7.29 6.29 -5.12
C PHE A 56 6.05 7.13 -5.45
N THR A 57 5.28 7.44 -4.42
CA THR A 57 4.08 8.28 -4.47
C THR A 57 4.19 9.42 -3.45
N SER A 58 3.24 10.33 -3.44
CA SER A 58 3.19 11.42 -2.48
C SER A 58 2.81 10.98 -1.07
N GLY A 59 2.23 9.77 -0.91
CA GLY A 59 1.83 9.22 0.39
C GLY A 59 0.91 8.01 0.22
N ALA A 60 0.46 7.44 1.36
CA ALA A 60 -0.37 6.24 1.38
C ALA A 60 -1.67 6.43 0.60
N THR A 61 -2.32 7.58 0.72
CA THR A 61 -3.57 7.87 -0.01
C THR A 61 -3.41 7.74 -1.52
N GLU A 62 -2.33 8.27 -2.10
CA GLU A 62 -2.05 8.10 -3.52
C GLU A 62 -1.70 6.65 -3.84
N SER A 63 -0.92 5.99 -2.98
CA SER A 63 -0.55 4.58 -3.15
C SER A 63 -1.78 3.67 -3.18
N ASP A 64 -2.71 3.82 -2.24
CA ASP A 64 -3.96 3.06 -2.20
C ASP A 64 -4.81 3.31 -3.44
N ASN A 65 -4.98 4.57 -3.83
CA ASN A 65 -5.71 4.92 -5.05
C ASN A 65 -5.09 4.30 -6.29
N LEU A 66 -3.75 4.38 -6.43
CA LEU A 66 -3.03 3.82 -7.56
C LEU A 66 -3.17 2.30 -7.61
N ALA A 67 -2.98 1.62 -6.48
CA ALA A 67 -3.09 0.18 -6.38
C ALA A 67 -4.51 -0.31 -6.67
N ILE A 68 -5.50 0.22 -5.97
CA ILE A 68 -6.89 -0.25 -6.06
C ILE A 68 -7.51 0.08 -7.41
N LYS A 69 -7.46 1.35 -7.83
CA LYS A 69 -8.04 1.78 -9.11
C LYS A 69 -7.26 1.22 -10.29
N GLY A 70 -5.92 1.19 -10.20
CA GLY A 70 -5.07 0.62 -11.24
C GLY A 70 -5.36 -0.86 -11.46
N ALA A 71 -5.45 -1.66 -10.40
CA ALA A 71 -5.79 -3.07 -10.50
C ALA A 71 -7.21 -3.28 -11.04
N ALA A 72 -8.20 -2.55 -10.51
CA ALA A 72 -9.59 -2.64 -10.96
C ALA A 72 -9.72 -2.35 -12.46
N HIS A 73 -9.12 -1.25 -12.94
CA HIS A 73 -9.19 -0.88 -14.34
C HIS A 73 -8.43 -1.83 -15.26
N PHE A 74 -7.25 -2.31 -14.83
CA PHE A 74 -6.45 -3.24 -15.63
C PHE A 74 -7.14 -4.58 -15.82
N TYR A 75 -7.78 -5.09 -14.76
CA TYR A 75 -8.45 -6.40 -14.76
C TYR A 75 -9.95 -6.33 -15.00
N ARG A 76 -10.50 -5.20 -15.48
CA ARG A 76 -11.94 -4.99 -15.70
C ARG A 76 -12.60 -6.04 -16.60
N ASP A 77 -11.84 -6.60 -17.55
CA ASP A 77 -12.34 -7.63 -18.48
C ASP A 77 -12.42 -9.02 -17.82
N LYS A 78 -11.69 -9.23 -16.70
CA LYS A 78 -11.76 -10.44 -15.87
C LYS A 78 -12.97 -10.41 -14.94
N GLY A 79 -13.33 -9.24 -14.45
CA GLY A 79 -14.45 -9.06 -13.54
C GLY A 79 -14.50 -7.64 -12.96
N LYS A 80 -15.62 -7.33 -12.32
CA LYS A 80 -15.87 -6.02 -11.71
C LYS A 80 -16.28 -6.11 -10.24
N HIS A 81 -15.94 -7.19 -9.56
CA HIS A 81 -16.21 -7.34 -8.14
C HIS A 81 -14.93 -7.15 -7.33
N LEU A 82 -15.05 -6.35 -6.27
CA LEU A 82 -13.98 -6.00 -5.33
C LEU A 82 -14.45 -6.32 -3.91
N ILE A 83 -13.51 -6.64 -3.03
CA ILE A 83 -13.80 -6.91 -1.61
C ILE A 83 -12.90 -6.02 -0.75
N THR A 84 -13.46 -5.41 0.27
CA THR A 84 -12.73 -4.68 1.30
C THR A 84 -13.39 -4.82 2.67
N VAL A 85 -12.85 -4.17 3.70
CA VAL A 85 -13.36 -4.22 5.07
C VAL A 85 -13.95 -2.86 5.46
N LYS A 86 -15.02 -2.84 6.23
CA LYS A 86 -15.68 -1.59 6.68
C LYS A 86 -14.78 -0.71 7.55
N THR A 87 -13.76 -1.30 8.19
CA THR A 87 -12.82 -0.61 9.09
C THR A 87 -11.55 -0.12 8.38
N GLU A 88 -11.50 -0.15 7.06
CA GLU A 88 -10.39 0.38 6.28
C GLU A 88 -10.22 1.89 6.45
N HIS A 89 -9.01 2.37 6.15
CA HIS A 89 -8.75 3.80 6.07
C HIS A 89 -9.62 4.47 4.98
N LYS A 90 -9.97 5.74 5.18
CA LYS A 90 -10.80 6.51 4.25
C LYS A 90 -10.29 6.48 2.81
N ALA A 91 -8.96 6.48 2.59
CA ALA A 91 -8.35 6.42 1.27
C ALA A 91 -8.78 5.16 0.49
N VAL A 92 -8.85 4.00 1.16
CA VAL A 92 -9.34 2.74 0.59
C VAL A 92 -10.83 2.80 0.35
N LEU A 93 -11.62 3.20 1.37
CA LEU A 93 -13.08 3.24 1.27
C LEU A 93 -13.55 4.20 0.18
N ASP A 94 -12.94 5.38 0.05
CA ASP A 94 -13.32 6.36 -0.98
C ASP A 94 -12.89 5.89 -2.38
N SER A 95 -11.77 5.15 -2.50
CA SER A 95 -11.38 4.53 -3.77
C SER A 95 -12.39 3.47 -4.20
N MET A 96 -12.88 2.65 -3.27
CA MET A 96 -13.92 1.64 -3.52
C MET A 96 -15.25 2.30 -3.93
N ARG A 97 -15.72 3.31 -3.18
CA ARG A 97 -16.93 4.07 -3.51
C ARG A 97 -16.85 4.74 -4.89
N HIS A 98 -15.66 5.26 -5.24
CA HIS A 98 -15.47 5.83 -6.57
C HIS A 98 -15.65 4.76 -7.66
N LEU A 99 -15.08 3.58 -7.49
CA LEU A 99 -15.23 2.47 -8.44
C LEU A 99 -16.70 1.98 -8.56
N GLU A 100 -17.48 2.05 -7.46
CA GLU A 100 -18.94 1.80 -7.54
C GLU A 100 -19.63 2.76 -8.51
N THR A 101 -19.21 4.02 -8.58
CA THR A 101 -19.76 4.99 -9.57
C THR A 101 -19.39 4.64 -11.00
N GLU A 102 -18.34 3.83 -11.20
CA GLU A 102 -17.90 3.32 -12.51
C GLU A 102 -18.51 1.95 -12.87
N GLY A 103 -19.42 1.46 -12.03
CA GLY A 103 -20.14 0.21 -12.25
C GLY A 103 -19.40 -1.04 -11.76
N TYR A 104 -18.51 -0.90 -10.78
CA TYR A 104 -17.99 -2.02 -10.01
C TYR A 104 -18.95 -2.37 -8.87
N GLU A 105 -18.94 -3.61 -8.45
CA GLU A 105 -19.59 -4.07 -7.24
C GLU A 105 -18.56 -4.22 -6.12
N VAL A 106 -18.85 -3.70 -4.93
CA VAL A 106 -17.95 -3.79 -3.78
C VAL A 106 -18.63 -4.49 -2.62
N THR A 107 -18.02 -5.58 -2.14
CA THR A 107 -18.41 -6.21 -0.88
C THR A 107 -17.57 -5.63 0.27
N TYR A 108 -18.26 -5.03 1.25
CA TYR A 108 -17.64 -4.51 2.47
C TYR A 108 -17.85 -5.52 3.60
N LEU A 109 -16.80 -6.26 3.95
CA LEU A 109 -16.84 -7.23 5.04
C LEU A 109 -16.99 -6.53 6.40
N ASP A 110 -17.78 -7.13 7.27
CA ASP A 110 -17.85 -6.76 8.67
C ASP A 110 -16.65 -7.32 9.43
N VAL A 111 -16.37 -6.77 10.61
CA VAL A 111 -15.40 -7.31 11.55
C VAL A 111 -16.14 -7.89 12.76
N GLN A 112 -15.51 -8.88 13.39
CA GLN A 112 -15.97 -9.45 14.65
C GLN A 112 -15.74 -8.45 15.80
N GLU A 113 -16.24 -8.75 17.01
CA GLU A 113 -16.06 -7.89 18.20
C GLU A 113 -14.58 -7.62 18.55
N ASN A 114 -13.68 -8.53 18.18
CA ASN A 114 -12.23 -8.36 18.34
C ASN A 114 -11.58 -7.53 17.23
N GLY A 115 -12.35 -7.07 16.24
CA GLY A 115 -11.90 -6.27 15.09
C GLY A 115 -11.26 -7.09 13.96
N LEU A 116 -11.19 -8.41 14.06
CA LEU A 116 -10.72 -9.27 12.97
C LEU A 116 -11.83 -9.56 11.97
N ILE A 117 -11.47 -9.74 10.69
CA ILE A 117 -12.42 -10.30 9.71
C ILE A 117 -12.61 -11.79 9.98
N ASP A 118 -13.79 -12.31 9.64
CA ASP A 118 -13.99 -13.76 9.56
C ASP A 118 -13.47 -14.27 8.22
N LEU A 119 -12.54 -15.24 8.27
CA LEU A 119 -11.93 -15.79 7.06
C LEU A 119 -12.93 -16.63 6.24
N GLU A 120 -13.96 -17.20 6.87
CA GLU A 120 -15.01 -17.91 6.15
C GLU A 120 -15.93 -16.92 5.40
N ASP A 121 -16.22 -15.77 5.99
CA ASP A 121 -16.95 -14.70 5.32
C ASP A 121 -16.18 -14.18 4.11
N LEU A 122 -14.84 -14.00 4.23
CA LEU A 122 -13.99 -13.65 3.10
C LEU A 122 -14.07 -14.72 1.99
N LYS A 123 -13.94 -16.01 2.33
CA LYS A 123 -14.02 -17.10 1.36
C LYS A 123 -15.38 -17.15 0.65
N ALA A 124 -16.45 -16.90 1.39
CA ALA A 124 -17.82 -16.88 0.87
C ALA A 124 -18.09 -15.67 -0.03
N ALA A 125 -17.46 -14.53 0.26
CA ALA A 125 -17.60 -13.31 -0.53
C ALA A 125 -16.86 -13.37 -1.88
N ILE A 126 -15.83 -14.20 -2.02
CA ILE A 126 -15.07 -14.33 -3.27
C ILE A 126 -15.92 -15.03 -4.34
N ARG A 127 -16.19 -14.32 -5.44
CA ARG A 127 -16.96 -14.76 -6.60
C ARG A 127 -16.03 -15.00 -7.80
N PRO A 128 -16.52 -15.68 -8.88
CA PRO A 128 -15.72 -15.88 -10.09
C PRO A 128 -15.27 -14.57 -10.78
N ASP A 129 -16.02 -13.48 -10.60
CA ASP A 129 -15.73 -12.15 -11.12
C ASP A 129 -15.02 -11.23 -10.12
N THR A 130 -14.59 -11.75 -8.95
CA THR A 130 -13.77 -10.99 -7.99
C THR A 130 -12.36 -10.81 -8.53
N THR A 131 -11.89 -9.56 -8.59
CA THR A 131 -10.56 -9.22 -9.11
C THR A 131 -9.59 -8.79 -8.04
N LEU A 132 -10.06 -8.18 -6.96
CA LEU A 132 -9.22 -7.62 -5.90
C LEU A 132 -9.87 -7.80 -4.52
N VAL A 133 -9.06 -8.19 -3.55
CA VAL A 133 -9.33 -8.09 -2.11
C VAL A 133 -8.38 -7.05 -1.54
N SER A 134 -8.88 -6.07 -0.78
CA SER A 134 -8.07 -5.04 -0.12
C SER A 134 -8.32 -5.08 1.38
N VAL A 135 -7.29 -5.38 2.18
CA VAL A 135 -7.37 -5.45 3.65
C VAL A 135 -6.13 -4.83 4.26
N MET A 136 -6.32 -3.90 5.21
CA MET A 136 -5.22 -3.28 5.94
C MET A 136 -4.56 -4.25 6.91
N ALA A 137 -3.23 -4.15 7.03
CA ALA A 137 -2.47 -5.01 7.94
C ALA A 137 -2.73 -4.68 9.41
N VAL A 138 -2.74 -3.39 9.74
CA VAL A 138 -2.92 -2.88 11.11
C VAL A 138 -3.87 -1.69 11.07
N ASN A 139 -4.94 -1.76 11.82
CA ASN A 139 -5.90 -0.67 11.88
C ASN A 139 -5.28 0.56 12.60
N ASN A 140 -5.41 1.73 11.99
CA ASN A 140 -4.81 2.98 12.47
C ASN A 140 -5.49 3.55 13.74
N GLU A 141 -6.74 3.18 14.01
CA GLU A 141 -7.51 3.68 15.16
C GLU A 141 -7.47 2.72 16.35
N ILE A 142 -7.77 1.44 16.13
CA ILE A 142 -7.93 0.44 17.18
C ILE A 142 -6.73 -0.52 17.33
N GLY A 143 -5.76 -0.44 16.41
CA GLY A 143 -4.51 -1.22 16.49
C GLY A 143 -4.65 -2.72 16.21
N VAL A 144 -5.80 -3.18 15.73
CA VAL A 144 -6.01 -4.59 15.39
C VAL A 144 -5.11 -4.99 14.25
N VAL A 145 -4.44 -6.13 14.37
CA VAL A 145 -3.58 -6.74 13.35
C VAL A 145 -4.34 -7.88 12.70
N GLN A 146 -4.60 -7.79 11.40
CA GLN A 146 -5.27 -8.83 10.62
C GLN A 146 -4.32 -10.00 10.30
N ASP A 147 -4.86 -11.19 10.12
CA ASP A 147 -4.10 -12.37 9.66
C ASP A 147 -3.82 -12.29 8.15
N ILE A 148 -2.84 -11.44 7.80
CA ILE A 148 -2.46 -11.16 6.42
C ILE A 148 -1.98 -12.42 5.68
N GLU A 149 -1.31 -13.35 6.39
CA GLU A 149 -0.85 -14.61 5.80
C GLU A 149 -2.03 -15.50 5.39
N ALA A 150 -3.04 -15.63 6.25
CA ALA A 150 -4.23 -16.40 5.94
C ALA A 150 -5.05 -15.76 4.80
N ILE A 151 -5.21 -14.44 4.81
CA ILE A 151 -5.89 -13.68 3.76
C ILE A 151 -5.17 -13.85 2.42
N GLY A 152 -3.85 -13.68 2.39
CA GLY A 152 -3.03 -13.85 1.18
C GLY A 152 -3.10 -15.27 0.63
N ASN A 153 -3.14 -16.29 1.50
CA ASN A 153 -3.33 -17.69 1.09
C ASN A 153 -4.67 -17.87 0.40
N ILE A 154 -5.76 -17.37 0.98
CA ILE A 154 -7.11 -17.46 0.41
C ILE A 154 -7.17 -16.78 -0.96
N CYS A 155 -6.64 -15.55 -1.07
CA CYS A 155 -6.61 -14.81 -2.32
C CYS A 155 -5.81 -15.56 -3.41
N ARG A 156 -4.66 -16.10 -3.06
CA ARG A 156 -3.79 -16.87 -3.97
C ARG A 156 -4.47 -18.15 -4.46
N GLU A 157 -5.12 -18.89 -3.58
CA GLU A 157 -5.87 -20.13 -3.93
C GLU A 157 -7.06 -19.84 -4.87
N ARG A 158 -7.67 -18.68 -4.73
CA ARG A 158 -8.82 -18.25 -5.55
C ARG A 158 -8.42 -17.48 -6.81
N GLY A 159 -7.11 -17.18 -7.01
CA GLY A 159 -6.60 -16.43 -8.16
C GLY A 159 -7.09 -14.97 -8.19
N VAL A 160 -7.27 -14.38 -7.02
CA VAL A 160 -7.69 -12.98 -6.81
C VAL A 160 -6.48 -12.19 -6.32
N LEU A 161 -6.32 -10.94 -6.80
CA LEU A 161 -5.26 -10.06 -6.32
C LEU A 161 -5.49 -9.65 -4.86
N PHE A 162 -4.40 -9.59 -4.10
CA PHE A 162 -4.41 -9.10 -2.73
C PHE A 162 -3.66 -7.78 -2.61
N HIS A 163 -4.39 -6.71 -2.28
CA HIS A 163 -3.84 -5.42 -1.86
C HIS A 163 -3.83 -5.35 -0.33
N CYS A 164 -2.72 -4.90 0.23
CA CYS A 164 -2.57 -4.69 1.67
C CYS A 164 -2.17 -3.23 1.94
N ASP A 165 -3.05 -2.46 2.58
CA ASP A 165 -2.63 -1.21 3.21
C ASP A 165 -1.79 -1.55 4.46
N ALA A 166 -0.47 -1.48 4.30
CA ALA A 166 0.50 -1.75 5.34
C ALA A 166 1.08 -0.46 5.98
N THR A 167 0.40 0.67 5.83
CA THR A 167 0.87 1.98 6.29
C THR A 167 1.28 2.00 7.77
N GLN A 168 0.59 1.25 8.62
CA GLN A 168 0.88 1.15 10.06
C GLN A 168 1.86 0.01 10.43
N ALA A 169 2.24 -0.85 9.50
CA ALA A 169 3.00 -2.07 9.77
C ALA A 169 4.54 -1.89 9.84
N PRO A 170 5.19 -1.05 9.01
CA PRO A 170 6.65 -0.97 8.99
C PRO A 170 7.26 -0.64 10.35
N GLY A 171 8.35 -1.32 10.70
CA GLY A 171 9.04 -1.16 11.99
C GLY A 171 8.31 -1.78 13.19
N LYS A 172 7.08 -2.30 13.01
CA LYS A 172 6.28 -2.94 14.06
C LYS A 172 6.02 -4.41 13.77
N LEU A 173 5.85 -4.76 12.49
CA LEU A 173 5.66 -6.12 12.02
C LEU A 173 6.74 -6.50 11.01
N ILE A 174 7.03 -7.79 10.92
CA ILE A 174 7.87 -8.34 9.85
C ILE A 174 6.99 -8.43 8.60
N ILE A 175 7.43 -7.75 7.54
CA ILE A 175 6.75 -7.75 6.24
C ILE A 175 7.61 -8.52 5.26
N ASP A 176 7.04 -9.56 4.70
CA ASP A 176 7.63 -10.34 3.59
C ASP A 176 6.54 -10.57 2.56
N THR A 177 6.55 -9.79 1.48
CA THR A 177 5.49 -9.81 0.48
C THR A 177 5.32 -11.16 -0.18
N GLN A 178 6.42 -11.90 -0.35
CA GLN A 178 6.40 -13.23 -0.97
C GLN A 178 5.75 -14.26 -0.04
N LYS A 179 6.12 -14.25 1.23
CA LYS A 179 5.56 -15.14 2.25
C LYS A 179 4.08 -14.84 2.48
N LEU A 180 3.74 -13.56 2.63
CA LEU A 180 2.38 -13.08 2.88
C LEU A 180 1.50 -13.09 1.63
N LYS A 181 2.07 -13.38 0.45
CA LYS A 181 1.39 -13.44 -0.85
C LYS A 181 0.62 -12.15 -1.19
N ILE A 182 1.24 -11.03 -0.88
CA ILE A 182 0.73 -9.70 -1.19
C ILE A 182 1.12 -9.36 -2.64
N ASP A 183 0.14 -8.99 -3.47
CA ASP A 183 0.37 -8.60 -4.86
C ASP A 183 0.57 -7.08 -4.99
N LEU A 184 -0.10 -6.29 -4.14
CA LEU A 184 -0.01 -4.83 -4.09
C LEU A 184 0.06 -4.38 -2.63
N MET A 185 0.94 -3.42 -2.30
CA MET A 185 1.09 -2.95 -0.93
C MET A 185 1.29 -1.45 -0.88
N SER A 186 0.61 -0.79 0.05
CA SER A 186 0.79 0.63 0.35
C SER A 186 1.59 0.81 1.63
N LEU A 187 2.57 1.74 1.59
CA LEU A 187 3.42 2.12 2.71
C LEU A 187 3.47 3.64 2.84
N SER A 188 3.78 4.14 4.03
CA SER A 188 4.01 5.56 4.25
C SER A 188 5.16 5.82 5.19
N SER A 189 6.07 6.71 4.79
CA SER A 189 7.27 7.05 5.57
C SER A 189 6.98 7.82 6.85
N HIS A 190 5.93 8.65 6.90
CA HIS A 190 5.60 9.46 8.08
C HIS A 190 5.13 8.62 9.29
N LYS A 191 4.67 7.39 9.08
CA LYS A 191 4.31 6.46 10.17
C LYS A 191 5.54 5.72 10.75
N VAL A 192 6.74 5.91 10.15
CA VAL A 192 8.02 5.32 10.56
C VAL A 192 9.08 6.40 10.80
N TYR A 193 8.69 7.46 11.50
CA TYR A 193 9.56 8.54 11.95
C TYR A 193 10.25 9.33 10.83
N CYS A 194 9.65 9.40 9.64
CA CYS A 194 10.06 10.27 8.55
C CYS A 194 9.12 11.48 8.40
N LEU A 195 9.38 12.35 7.44
CA LEU A 195 8.54 13.52 7.20
C LEU A 195 7.13 13.12 6.76
N LEU A 196 6.14 13.82 7.31
CA LEU A 196 4.85 13.96 6.70
C LEU A 196 5.03 14.83 5.46
N TYR A 197 4.87 14.26 4.29
CA TYR A 197 4.82 15.07 3.07
C TYR A 197 3.46 15.78 2.98
N THR A 198 3.44 16.98 2.46
CA THR A 198 2.31 17.92 2.48
C THR A 198 1.02 17.48 1.78
N SER A 199 0.94 16.24 1.36
CA SER A 199 -0.18 15.69 0.61
C SER A 199 -1.28 15.04 1.44
N ASP A 200 -1.10 14.90 2.75
CA ASP A 200 -2.17 14.43 3.65
C ASP A 200 -3.13 15.57 4.02
N ALA A 201 -3.70 16.22 3.02
CA ALA A 201 -4.86 17.10 3.20
C ALA A 201 -6.16 16.32 3.51
N ALA A 202 -6.04 15.05 3.85
CA ALA A 202 -7.19 14.18 4.16
C ALA A 202 -7.39 13.93 5.66
N ASP A 203 -6.53 14.49 6.51
CA ASP A 203 -6.63 14.36 7.97
C ASP A 203 -7.24 15.58 8.67
N ASP A 204 -7.94 16.46 7.94
CA ASP A 204 -8.76 17.57 8.51
C ASP A 204 -10.24 17.23 8.53
#